data_122eb353204ab2bf00e1ed333d912168
#
_entry.id   122eb353204ab2bf00e1ed333d912168
#
_cell.length_a   1.000
_cell.length_b   1.000
_cell.length_c   1.000
_cell.angle_alpha   90.00
_cell.angle_beta   90.00
_cell.angle_gamma   90.00
#
_symmetry.space_group_name_H-M   'P 1'
#
loop_
_entity.id
_entity.type
_entity.pdbx_description
1 polymer ?
#
loop_
_entity_poly.entity_id
_entity_poly.type
_entity_poly.pdbx_seq_one_letter_code
_entity_poly.pdbx_strand_id
1 'polypeptide(L)'
;MSFPELFSKTRDLIAAAQTMGVLGAELRLRQMGKEGHPRVRDALQAVLKTLEPGLLDGLEPGQVAAIVGQLNYGLQDALDLIREPERAPGWAYTDSAILQERGRGSRGRVPYIANLARQRAALAATLGNGKFLDIGTGVGWLAIEAAKTWPGMQIIGLDIWEPSLKLARTNIATEGLQDRITLRRQSITDIDDDAAFDIIWMPSPFLPREVVHSALPRIARALTPAGFLLFGMFSSRPNPLGQALSELLTIRSGGYPWKFDEVKEQLGAAGFRDIEHAAGDESGSIVIAKRD
;
A
#
# COMPACT_ATOMS: atom_id res chain seq x y z
N MET A 1 -35.83 9.34 1.33
CA MET A 1 -35.39 8.96 -0.02
C MET A 1 -36.29 7.86 -0.55
N SER A 2 -36.92 8.09 -1.68
CA SER A 2 -37.80 7.12 -2.36
C SER A 2 -36.98 6.08 -3.14
N PHE A 3 -37.62 4.96 -3.53
CA PHE A 3 -36.97 3.96 -4.36
C PHE A 3 -36.45 4.52 -5.71
N PRO A 4 -37.21 5.36 -6.45
CA PRO A 4 -36.68 5.98 -7.68
C PRO A 4 -35.44 6.86 -7.45
N GLU A 5 -35.37 7.61 -6.36
CA GLU A 5 -34.21 8.42 -5.99
C GLU A 5 -33.00 7.54 -5.68
N LEU A 6 -33.19 6.45 -4.90
CA LEU A 6 -32.12 5.49 -4.60
C LEU A 6 -31.63 4.81 -5.90
N PHE A 7 -32.55 4.41 -6.77
CA PHE A 7 -32.21 3.77 -8.05
C PHE A 7 -31.42 4.70 -8.97
N SER A 8 -31.78 5.99 -9.02
CA SER A 8 -31.01 7.00 -9.76
C SER A 8 -29.59 7.14 -9.23
N LYS A 9 -29.41 7.29 -7.90
CA LYS A 9 -28.09 7.35 -7.28
C LYS A 9 -27.26 6.10 -7.56
N THR A 10 -27.88 4.92 -7.54
CA THR A 10 -27.20 3.67 -7.87
C THR A 10 -26.69 3.66 -9.32
N ARG A 11 -27.46 4.18 -10.27
CA ARG A 11 -27.02 4.31 -11.67
C ARG A 11 -25.79 5.22 -11.82
N ASP A 12 -25.75 6.34 -11.08
CA ASP A 12 -24.61 7.27 -11.08
C ASP A 12 -23.34 6.59 -10.54
N LEU A 13 -23.47 5.81 -9.46
CA LEU A 13 -22.36 5.03 -8.89
C LEU A 13 -21.89 3.94 -9.85
N ILE A 14 -22.81 3.26 -10.54
CA ILE A 14 -22.46 2.25 -11.57
C ILE A 14 -21.71 2.93 -12.73
N ALA A 15 -22.16 4.08 -13.20
CA ALA A 15 -21.47 4.83 -14.25
C ALA A 15 -20.04 5.23 -13.82
N ALA A 16 -19.85 5.66 -12.57
CA ALA A 16 -18.53 5.96 -12.03
C ALA A 16 -17.63 4.70 -12.01
N ALA A 17 -18.15 3.54 -11.57
CA ALA A 17 -17.41 2.29 -11.58
C ALA A 17 -17.04 1.82 -13.00
N GLN A 18 -17.95 1.98 -13.97
CA GLN A 18 -17.68 1.70 -15.39
C GLN A 18 -16.60 2.63 -15.96
N THR A 19 -16.60 3.90 -15.56
CA THR A 19 -15.56 4.87 -15.94
C THR A 19 -14.19 4.46 -15.40
N MET A 20 -14.11 3.97 -14.15
CA MET A 20 -12.89 3.37 -13.60
C MET A 20 -12.41 2.18 -14.46
N GLY A 21 -13.34 1.34 -14.92
CA GLY A 21 -13.04 0.22 -15.84
C GLY A 21 -12.47 0.70 -17.17
N VAL A 22 -13.00 1.79 -17.74
CA VAL A 22 -12.50 2.39 -19.00
C VAL A 22 -11.07 2.90 -18.82
N LEU A 23 -10.79 3.65 -17.74
CA LEU A 23 -9.44 4.11 -17.40
C LEU A 23 -8.47 2.91 -17.26
N GLY A 24 -8.86 1.90 -16.50
CA GLY A 24 -8.06 0.70 -16.29
C GLY A 24 -7.78 -0.06 -17.59
N ALA A 25 -8.77 -0.20 -18.47
CA ALA A 25 -8.63 -0.88 -19.76
C ALA A 25 -7.62 -0.17 -20.67
N GLU A 26 -7.72 1.15 -20.82
CA GLU A 26 -6.80 1.94 -21.64
C GLU A 26 -5.36 1.85 -21.10
N LEU A 27 -5.17 2.03 -19.80
CA LEU A 27 -3.85 1.95 -19.16
C LEU A 27 -3.24 0.54 -19.28
N ARG A 28 -4.07 -0.52 -19.17
CA ARG A 28 -3.63 -1.91 -19.39
C ARG A 28 -3.20 -2.15 -20.83
N LEU A 29 -3.94 -1.65 -21.82
CA LEU A 29 -3.55 -1.75 -23.23
C LEU A 29 -2.21 -1.09 -23.47
N ARG A 30 -1.97 0.10 -22.91
CA ARG A 30 -0.65 0.80 -22.98
C ARG A 30 0.47 -0.04 -22.37
N GLN A 31 0.27 -0.60 -21.16
CA GLN A 31 1.27 -1.47 -20.51
C GLN A 31 1.63 -2.70 -21.33
N MET A 32 0.65 -3.25 -22.05
CA MET A 32 0.83 -4.46 -22.87
C MET A 32 1.38 -4.15 -24.27
N GLY A 33 1.48 -2.88 -24.67
CA GLY A 33 1.81 -2.48 -26.04
C GLY A 33 0.77 -2.98 -27.06
N LYS A 34 -0.51 -3.08 -26.65
CA LYS A 34 -1.61 -3.59 -27.49
C LYS A 34 -2.62 -2.49 -27.76
N GLU A 35 -3.20 -2.54 -28.95
CA GLU A 35 -4.22 -1.56 -29.35
C GLU A 35 -5.65 -2.01 -29.03
N GLY A 36 -5.86 -3.30 -28.80
CA GLY A 36 -7.19 -3.88 -28.62
C GLY A 36 -8.02 -3.93 -29.92
N HIS A 37 -9.31 -4.27 -29.78
CA HIS A 37 -10.22 -4.27 -30.93
C HIS A 37 -10.56 -2.82 -31.35
N PRO A 38 -10.44 -2.42 -32.65
CA PRO A 38 -10.55 -1.02 -33.07
C PRO A 38 -11.82 -0.32 -32.59
N ARG A 39 -12.99 -0.95 -32.78
CA ARG A 39 -14.28 -0.37 -32.35
C ARG A 39 -14.38 -0.17 -30.83
N VAL A 40 -13.77 -1.06 -30.02
CA VAL A 40 -13.73 -0.94 -28.56
C VAL A 40 -12.80 0.19 -28.19
N ARG A 41 -11.62 0.27 -28.78
CA ARG A 41 -10.66 1.35 -28.55
C ARG A 41 -11.27 2.72 -28.85
N ASP A 42 -11.94 2.88 -29.99
CA ASP A 42 -12.60 4.14 -30.36
C ASP A 42 -13.65 4.55 -29.31
N ALA A 43 -14.41 3.58 -28.79
CA ALA A 43 -15.39 3.81 -27.73
C ALA A 43 -14.73 4.17 -26.39
N LEU A 44 -13.62 3.51 -25.99
CA LEU A 44 -12.84 3.87 -24.80
C LEU A 44 -12.33 5.30 -24.90
N GLN A 45 -11.73 5.67 -26.04
CA GLN A 45 -11.23 7.02 -26.29
C GLN A 45 -12.34 8.08 -26.26
N ALA A 46 -13.54 7.75 -26.77
CA ALA A 46 -14.68 8.65 -26.69
C ALA A 46 -15.09 8.94 -25.24
N VAL A 47 -15.13 7.92 -24.38
CA VAL A 47 -15.41 8.11 -22.93
C VAL A 47 -14.31 8.94 -22.27
N LEU A 48 -13.04 8.64 -22.52
CA LEU A 48 -11.91 9.37 -21.90
C LEU A 48 -11.92 10.86 -22.27
N LYS A 49 -12.25 11.21 -23.51
CA LYS A 49 -12.36 12.60 -23.96
C LYS A 49 -13.48 13.37 -23.26
N THR A 50 -14.54 12.68 -22.76
CA THR A 50 -15.61 13.33 -21.99
C THR A 50 -15.20 13.61 -20.55
N LEU A 51 -14.21 12.89 -20.01
CA LEU A 51 -13.65 13.17 -18.67
C LEU A 51 -12.76 14.40 -18.71
N GLU A 52 -11.66 14.30 -19.44
CA GLU A 52 -10.72 15.39 -19.62
C GLU A 52 -9.84 15.08 -20.87
N PRO A 53 -9.77 15.97 -21.84
CA PRO A 53 -8.86 15.80 -22.96
C PRO A 53 -7.39 15.73 -22.47
N GLY A 54 -6.67 14.69 -22.88
CA GLY A 54 -5.27 14.52 -22.49
C GLY A 54 -5.03 13.96 -21.09
N LEU A 55 -6.08 13.55 -20.37
CA LEU A 55 -6.01 13.01 -18.98
C LEU A 55 -4.87 11.99 -18.75
N LEU A 56 -4.53 11.20 -19.75
CA LEU A 56 -3.53 10.15 -19.65
C LEU A 56 -2.23 10.46 -20.39
N ASP A 57 -2.02 11.71 -20.81
CA ASP A 57 -0.82 12.09 -21.55
C ASP A 57 0.36 12.30 -20.60
N GLY A 58 1.57 11.95 -21.05
CA GLY A 58 2.80 12.14 -20.30
C GLY A 58 2.99 11.24 -19.06
N LEU A 59 2.13 10.22 -18.87
CA LEU A 59 2.29 9.27 -17.77
C LEU A 59 3.49 8.36 -18.00
N GLU A 60 4.38 8.30 -17.01
CA GLU A 60 5.49 7.36 -16.98
C GLU A 60 5.01 5.93 -16.64
N PRO A 61 5.75 4.87 -17.08
CA PRO A 61 5.34 3.47 -16.85
C PRO A 61 5.05 3.13 -15.38
N GLY A 62 5.81 3.70 -14.44
CA GLY A 62 5.59 3.52 -12.99
C GLY A 62 4.27 4.14 -12.51
N GLN A 63 3.92 5.33 -13.02
CA GLN A 63 2.66 6.00 -12.71
C GLN A 63 1.45 5.23 -13.27
N VAL A 64 1.56 4.73 -14.51
CA VAL A 64 0.54 3.86 -15.12
C VAL A 64 0.31 2.62 -14.27
N ALA A 65 1.39 1.96 -13.81
CA ALA A 65 1.28 0.77 -12.98
C ALA A 65 0.61 1.07 -11.61
N ALA A 66 0.94 2.21 -11.00
CA ALA A 66 0.32 2.66 -9.74
C ALA A 66 -1.19 2.89 -9.90
N ILE A 67 -1.61 3.62 -10.94
CA ILE A 67 -3.02 3.92 -11.21
C ILE A 67 -3.80 2.62 -11.47
N VAL A 68 -3.29 1.72 -12.32
CA VAL A 68 -3.92 0.43 -12.60
C VAL A 68 -4.06 -0.40 -11.32
N GLY A 69 -3.02 -0.43 -10.48
CA GLY A 69 -3.06 -1.11 -9.18
C GLY A 69 -4.14 -0.54 -8.26
N GLN A 70 -4.26 0.78 -8.17
CA GLN A 70 -5.27 1.46 -7.35
C GLN A 70 -6.70 1.18 -7.85
N LEU A 71 -6.94 1.24 -9.18
CA LEU A 71 -8.24 0.94 -9.76
C LEU A 71 -8.66 -0.51 -9.50
N ASN A 72 -7.76 -1.46 -9.73
CA ASN A 72 -8.02 -2.87 -9.48
C ASN A 72 -8.31 -3.12 -8.00
N TYR A 73 -7.52 -2.53 -7.09
CA TYR A 73 -7.72 -2.66 -5.64
C TYR A 73 -9.12 -2.16 -5.23
N GLY A 74 -9.49 -0.95 -5.65
CA GLY A 74 -10.78 -0.36 -5.29
C GLY A 74 -11.99 -1.14 -5.86
N LEU A 75 -11.91 -1.58 -7.12
CA LEU A 75 -12.97 -2.39 -7.74
C LEU A 75 -13.09 -3.78 -7.10
N GLN A 76 -11.96 -4.41 -6.78
CA GLN A 76 -11.95 -5.72 -6.12
C GLN A 76 -12.55 -5.63 -4.71
N ASP A 77 -12.18 -4.60 -3.93
CA ASP A 77 -12.76 -4.39 -2.59
C ASP A 77 -14.27 -4.15 -2.63
N ALA A 78 -14.75 -3.40 -3.62
CA ALA A 78 -16.18 -3.18 -3.80
C ALA A 78 -16.92 -4.50 -4.14
N LEU A 79 -16.34 -5.33 -5.01
CA LEU A 79 -16.89 -6.64 -5.35
C LEU A 79 -16.87 -7.60 -4.15
N ASP A 80 -15.80 -7.61 -3.36
CA ASP A 80 -15.68 -8.45 -2.15
C ASP A 80 -16.73 -8.06 -1.09
N LEU A 81 -17.04 -6.77 -0.95
CA LEU A 81 -18.10 -6.30 -0.06
C LEU A 81 -19.48 -6.83 -0.47
N ILE A 82 -19.75 -6.89 -1.78
CA ILE A 82 -21.03 -7.38 -2.32
C ILE A 82 -21.12 -8.91 -2.22
N ARG A 83 -20.03 -9.62 -2.52
CA ARG A 83 -20.01 -11.08 -2.59
C ARG A 83 -19.91 -11.75 -1.23
N GLU A 84 -19.18 -11.13 -0.31
CA GLU A 84 -18.87 -11.65 1.01
C GLU A 84 -19.14 -10.60 2.11
N PRO A 85 -20.41 -10.12 2.27
CA PRO A 85 -20.71 -9.07 3.24
C PRO A 85 -20.44 -9.52 4.69
N GLU A 86 -20.52 -10.82 4.96
CA GLU A 86 -20.31 -11.43 6.28
C GLU A 86 -18.84 -11.83 6.54
N ARG A 87 -17.93 -11.61 5.59
CA ARG A 87 -16.52 -12.00 5.77
C ARG A 87 -15.94 -11.33 7.02
N ALA A 88 -15.38 -12.12 7.91
CA ALA A 88 -14.68 -11.61 9.09
C ALA A 88 -13.52 -10.67 8.69
N PRO A 89 -13.19 -9.68 9.52
CA PRO A 89 -12.00 -8.86 9.33
C PRO A 89 -10.73 -9.70 9.21
N GLY A 90 -9.81 -9.29 8.36
CA GLY A 90 -8.50 -9.93 8.23
C GLY A 90 -8.13 -10.33 6.81
N TRP A 91 -6.92 -10.87 6.71
CA TRP A 91 -6.31 -11.29 5.46
C TRP A 91 -6.36 -12.82 5.35
N ALA A 92 -7.20 -13.35 4.47
CA ALA A 92 -7.42 -14.78 4.31
C ALA A 92 -7.36 -15.27 2.84
N TYR A 93 -6.85 -14.43 1.93
CA TYR A 93 -6.75 -14.79 0.51
C TYR A 93 -5.69 -15.86 0.28
N THR A 94 -6.04 -16.88 -0.51
CA THR A 94 -5.13 -17.96 -0.93
C THR A 94 -4.96 -18.02 -2.44
N ASP A 95 -5.87 -17.41 -3.21
CA ASP A 95 -5.78 -17.35 -4.66
C ASP A 95 -4.59 -16.49 -5.10
N SER A 96 -3.71 -17.08 -5.92
CA SER A 96 -2.47 -16.46 -6.37
C SER A 96 -2.69 -15.19 -7.18
N ALA A 97 -3.74 -15.14 -8.01
CA ALA A 97 -4.04 -13.97 -8.83
C ALA A 97 -4.49 -12.79 -7.95
N ILE A 98 -5.37 -13.07 -6.97
CA ILE A 98 -5.83 -12.06 -5.99
C ILE A 98 -4.65 -11.55 -5.16
N LEU A 99 -3.82 -12.44 -4.64
CA LEU A 99 -2.64 -12.06 -3.86
C LEU A 99 -1.67 -11.18 -4.66
N GLN A 100 -1.41 -11.54 -5.93
CA GLN A 100 -0.54 -10.76 -6.81
C GLN A 100 -1.13 -9.39 -7.16
N GLU A 101 -2.40 -9.31 -7.51
CA GLU A 101 -3.06 -8.05 -7.86
C GLU A 101 -3.08 -7.08 -6.64
N ARG A 102 -3.46 -7.58 -5.47
CA ARG A 102 -3.45 -6.77 -4.24
C ARG A 102 -2.04 -6.32 -3.86
N GLY A 103 -1.07 -7.21 -3.95
CA GLY A 103 0.32 -6.90 -3.59
C GLY A 103 0.99 -5.89 -4.52
N ARG A 104 0.65 -5.88 -5.82
CA ARG A 104 1.23 -4.92 -6.79
C ARG A 104 0.98 -3.46 -6.41
N GLY A 105 -0.14 -3.16 -5.76
CA GLY A 105 -0.46 -1.82 -5.27
C GLY A 105 0.56 -1.28 -4.25
N SER A 106 1.26 -2.16 -3.54
CA SER A 106 2.28 -1.75 -2.56
C SER A 106 3.51 -1.08 -3.17
N ARG A 107 3.81 -1.34 -4.46
CA ARG A 107 4.91 -0.68 -5.21
C ARG A 107 4.84 0.84 -5.15
N GLY A 108 3.65 1.41 -5.23
CA GLY A 108 3.42 2.85 -5.19
C GLY A 108 3.87 3.53 -3.89
N ARG A 109 4.09 2.76 -2.82
CA ARG A 109 4.59 3.30 -1.55
C ARG A 109 6.04 3.74 -1.63
N VAL A 110 6.86 3.07 -2.42
CA VAL A 110 8.30 3.38 -2.51
C VAL A 110 8.56 4.74 -3.14
N PRO A 111 7.99 5.12 -4.30
CA PRO A 111 8.09 6.47 -4.84
C PRO A 111 7.58 7.54 -3.86
N TYR A 112 6.51 7.24 -3.10
CA TYR A 112 5.99 8.15 -2.10
C TYR A 112 6.99 8.34 -0.96
N ILE A 113 7.56 7.26 -0.40
CA ILE A 113 8.63 7.34 0.63
C ILE A 113 9.84 8.10 0.09
N ALA A 114 10.25 7.85 -1.15
CA ALA A 114 11.36 8.57 -1.78
C ALA A 114 11.08 10.08 -1.90
N ASN A 115 9.85 10.46 -2.21
CA ASN A 115 9.44 11.87 -2.26
C ASN A 115 9.47 12.53 -0.86
N LEU A 116 8.98 11.85 0.17
CA LEU A 116 9.07 12.30 1.56
C LEU A 116 10.53 12.50 2.01
N ALA A 117 11.41 11.59 1.61
CA ALA A 117 12.83 11.64 1.95
C ALA A 117 13.54 12.84 1.32
N ARG A 118 13.16 13.29 0.11
CA ARG A 118 13.77 14.49 -0.52
C ARG A 118 13.68 15.74 0.33
N GLN A 119 12.66 15.82 1.21
CA GLN A 119 12.44 16.95 2.11
C GLN A 119 13.04 16.71 3.51
N ARG A 120 13.70 15.56 3.74
CA ARG A 120 14.19 15.10 5.03
C ARG A 120 15.58 14.48 4.90
N ALA A 121 16.62 15.31 5.01
CA ALA A 121 18.00 14.90 4.72
C ALA A 121 18.44 13.65 5.52
N ALA A 122 18.04 13.54 6.80
CA ALA A 122 18.36 12.38 7.62
C ALA A 122 17.71 11.09 7.09
N LEU A 123 16.43 11.11 6.71
CA LEU A 123 15.73 9.97 6.12
C LEU A 123 16.33 9.62 4.75
N ALA A 124 16.67 10.63 3.93
CA ALA A 124 17.30 10.40 2.64
C ALA A 124 18.67 9.72 2.76
N ALA A 125 19.48 10.14 3.73
CA ALA A 125 20.78 9.53 4.01
C ALA A 125 20.63 8.06 4.44
N THR A 126 19.66 7.78 5.29
CA THR A 126 19.36 6.41 5.77
C THR A 126 18.90 5.48 4.64
N LEU A 127 18.08 5.99 3.71
CA LEU A 127 17.62 5.21 2.53
C LEU A 127 18.73 4.92 1.51
N GLY A 128 19.84 5.64 1.55
CA GLY A 128 20.96 5.44 0.63
C GLY A 128 21.72 4.14 0.86
N ASN A 129 21.85 3.72 2.12
CA ASN A 129 22.59 2.53 2.51
C ASN A 129 22.14 2.08 3.91
N GLY A 130 21.90 0.80 4.12
CA GLY A 130 21.46 0.27 5.40
C GLY A 130 20.54 -0.94 5.28
N LYS A 131 19.76 -1.21 6.33
CA LYS A 131 18.81 -2.31 6.38
C LYS A 131 17.37 -1.82 6.55
N PHE A 132 16.51 -2.31 5.68
CA PHE A 132 15.09 -2.00 5.66
C PHE A 132 14.29 -3.25 6.07
N LEU A 133 13.41 -3.10 7.06
CA LEU A 133 12.44 -4.13 7.42
C LEU A 133 11.07 -3.81 6.82
N ASP A 134 10.56 -4.69 5.97
CA ASP A 134 9.23 -4.63 5.36
C ASP A 134 8.28 -5.57 6.11
N ILE A 135 7.50 -5.03 7.04
CA ILE A 135 6.53 -5.77 7.83
C ILE A 135 5.27 -6.02 7.01
N GLY A 136 4.79 -7.28 6.99
CA GLY A 136 3.68 -7.67 6.14
C GLY A 136 4.05 -7.59 4.66
N THR A 137 5.23 -8.09 4.30
CA THR A 137 5.80 -7.98 2.94
C THR A 137 4.91 -8.59 1.86
N GLY A 138 3.96 -9.45 2.24
CA GLY A 138 3.01 -10.08 1.33
C GLY A 138 3.71 -10.84 0.21
N VAL A 139 3.42 -10.49 -1.02
CA VAL A 139 4.05 -11.08 -2.21
C VAL A 139 5.35 -10.37 -2.64
N GLY A 140 5.88 -9.48 -1.79
CA GLY A 140 7.23 -8.92 -1.91
C GLY A 140 7.37 -7.70 -2.82
N TRP A 141 6.29 -7.12 -3.36
CA TRP A 141 6.41 -6.05 -4.35
C TRP A 141 6.93 -4.73 -3.79
N LEU A 142 6.65 -4.39 -2.52
CA LEU A 142 7.27 -3.22 -1.87
C LEU A 142 8.77 -3.44 -1.71
N ALA A 143 9.18 -4.59 -1.17
CA ALA A 143 10.58 -4.95 -0.98
C ALA A 143 11.37 -4.93 -2.31
N ILE A 144 10.79 -5.48 -3.39
CA ILE A 144 11.39 -5.46 -4.74
C ILE A 144 11.57 -4.04 -5.24
N GLU A 145 10.55 -3.19 -5.15
CA GLU A 145 10.62 -1.80 -5.60
C GLU A 145 11.63 -1.00 -4.78
N ALA A 146 11.67 -1.22 -3.46
CA ALA A 146 12.65 -0.60 -2.57
C ALA A 146 14.09 -1.02 -2.91
N ALA A 147 14.34 -2.30 -3.17
CA ALA A 147 15.65 -2.79 -3.58
C ALA A 147 16.13 -2.19 -4.91
N LYS A 148 15.21 -1.94 -5.86
CA LYS A 148 15.51 -1.29 -7.13
C LYS A 148 15.77 0.21 -6.97
N THR A 149 14.97 0.87 -6.13
CA THR A 149 15.05 2.32 -5.91
C THR A 149 16.29 2.69 -5.09
N TRP A 150 16.66 1.85 -4.12
CA TRP A 150 17.81 2.07 -3.23
C TRP A 150 18.81 0.93 -3.33
N PRO A 151 19.73 0.97 -4.30
CA PRO A 151 20.69 -0.12 -4.55
C PRO A 151 21.60 -0.46 -3.38
N GLY A 152 21.86 0.45 -2.44
CA GLY A 152 22.65 0.22 -1.23
C GLY A 152 21.91 -0.52 -0.11
N MET A 153 20.56 -0.61 -0.15
CA MET A 153 19.78 -1.21 0.93
C MET A 153 19.76 -2.73 0.88
N GLN A 154 19.88 -3.36 2.05
CA GLN A 154 19.50 -4.75 2.30
C GLN A 154 18.09 -4.79 2.87
N ILE A 155 17.22 -5.67 2.36
CA ILE A 155 15.82 -5.69 2.72
C ILE A 155 15.47 -7.02 3.38
N ILE A 156 14.81 -6.95 4.52
CA ILE A 156 14.20 -8.09 5.18
C ILE A 156 12.68 -7.93 5.08
N GLY A 157 12.02 -8.86 4.39
CA GLY A 157 10.57 -8.93 4.35
C GLY A 157 10.07 -9.97 5.36
N LEU A 158 9.19 -9.59 6.26
CA LEU A 158 8.54 -10.55 7.13
C LEU A 158 7.03 -10.60 6.91
N ASP A 159 6.48 -11.80 7.00
CA ASP A 159 5.05 -12.07 6.91
C ASP A 159 4.72 -13.36 7.66
N ILE A 160 3.48 -13.48 8.13
CA ILE A 160 2.98 -14.72 8.73
C ILE A 160 2.29 -15.64 7.71
N TRP A 161 1.91 -15.08 6.54
CA TRP A 161 1.04 -15.74 5.56
C TRP A 161 1.85 -16.48 4.49
N GLU A 162 2.00 -17.80 4.67
CA GLU A 162 2.84 -18.62 3.77
C GLU A 162 2.41 -18.60 2.29
N PRO A 163 1.11 -18.56 1.92
CA PRO A 163 0.73 -18.41 0.51
C PRO A 163 1.34 -17.16 -0.16
N SER A 164 1.38 -16.04 0.54
CA SER A 164 2.01 -14.81 0.06
C SER A 164 3.53 -14.94 -0.04
N LEU A 165 4.19 -15.48 1.00
CA LEU A 165 5.63 -15.68 1.02
C LEU A 165 6.13 -16.61 -0.10
N LYS A 166 5.35 -17.64 -0.45
CA LYS A 166 5.65 -18.51 -1.59
C LYS A 166 5.71 -17.71 -2.89
N LEU A 167 4.75 -16.81 -3.12
CA LEU A 167 4.74 -15.93 -4.29
C LEU A 167 5.88 -14.90 -4.22
N ALA A 168 6.16 -14.36 -3.03
CA ALA A 168 7.27 -13.42 -2.83
C ALA A 168 8.61 -14.02 -3.25
N ARG A 169 8.91 -15.27 -2.85
CA ARG A 169 10.14 -15.99 -3.28
C ARG A 169 10.25 -16.07 -4.80
N THR A 170 9.14 -16.40 -5.47
CA THR A 170 9.10 -16.46 -6.94
C THR A 170 9.31 -15.08 -7.57
N ASN A 171 8.63 -14.05 -7.06
CA ASN A 171 8.75 -12.69 -7.58
C ASN A 171 10.19 -12.16 -7.41
N ILE A 172 10.79 -12.33 -6.23
CA ILE A 172 12.17 -11.91 -5.92
C ILE A 172 13.16 -12.62 -6.84
N ALA A 173 12.99 -13.93 -7.05
CA ALA A 173 13.84 -14.71 -7.94
C ALA A 173 13.72 -14.25 -9.40
N THR A 174 12.50 -13.99 -9.88
CA THR A 174 12.25 -13.48 -11.23
C THR A 174 12.92 -12.13 -11.47
N GLU A 175 13.00 -11.30 -10.43
CA GLU A 175 13.62 -9.97 -10.49
C GLU A 175 15.14 -9.98 -10.20
N GLY A 176 15.72 -11.17 -9.91
CA GLY A 176 17.16 -11.34 -9.65
C GLY A 176 17.64 -10.66 -8.35
N LEU A 177 16.78 -10.59 -7.32
CA LEU A 177 17.06 -9.84 -6.08
C LEU A 177 17.27 -10.71 -4.84
N GLN A 178 17.57 -12.00 -5.01
CA GLN A 178 17.73 -12.96 -3.91
C GLN A 178 18.87 -12.60 -2.94
N ASP A 179 19.92 -11.96 -3.45
CA ASP A 179 21.08 -11.51 -2.66
C ASP A 179 20.81 -10.22 -1.88
N ARG A 180 19.68 -9.56 -2.17
CA ARG A 180 19.31 -8.26 -1.64
C ARG A 180 18.08 -8.30 -0.72
N ILE A 181 17.22 -9.32 -0.88
CA ILE A 181 15.96 -9.46 -0.16
C ILE A 181 15.91 -10.81 0.53
N THR A 182 15.87 -10.80 1.85
CA THR A 182 15.67 -12.00 2.68
C THR A 182 14.23 -12.03 3.19
N LEU A 183 13.58 -13.20 3.12
CA LEU A 183 12.23 -13.38 3.64
C LEU A 183 12.24 -14.17 4.95
N ARG A 184 11.43 -13.73 5.92
CA ARG A 184 11.20 -14.42 7.20
C ARG A 184 9.71 -14.71 7.35
N ARG A 185 9.37 -15.97 7.68
CA ARG A 185 8.02 -16.29 8.16
C ARG A 185 7.96 -16.06 9.66
N GLN A 186 7.55 -14.86 10.07
CA GLN A 186 7.64 -14.40 11.44
C GLN A 186 6.52 -13.41 11.74
N SER A 187 5.95 -13.49 12.96
CA SER A 187 5.06 -12.43 13.45
C SER A 187 5.85 -11.19 13.85
N ILE A 188 5.25 -10.03 13.65
CA ILE A 188 5.80 -8.75 14.17
C ILE A 188 5.96 -8.77 15.70
N THR A 189 5.13 -9.56 16.40
CA THR A 189 5.20 -9.72 17.86
C THR A 189 6.37 -10.59 18.33
N ASP A 190 7.02 -11.30 17.41
CA ASP A 190 8.12 -12.22 17.70
C ASP A 190 9.49 -11.67 17.25
N ILE A 191 9.53 -10.40 16.82
CA ILE A 191 10.79 -9.73 16.48
C ILE A 191 11.64 -9.65 17.74
N ASP A 192 12.86 -10.17 17.65
CA ASP A 192 13.88 -10.18 18.72
C ASP A 192 15.18 -9.49 18.29
N ASP A 193 15.22 -8.94 17.09
CA ASP A 193 16.34 -8.16 16.58
C ASP A 193 16.64 -6.96 17.51
N ASP A 194 17.92 -6.59 17.64
CA ASP A 194 18.38 -5.45 18.41
C ASP A 194 19.26 -4.55 17.55
N ALA A 195 18.90 -3.27 17.42
CA ALA A 195 19.59 -2.27 16.61
C ALA A 195 20.02 -2.77 15.23
N ALA A 196 19.13 -3.53 14.58
CA ALA A 196 19.43 -4.25 13.33
C ALA A 196 18.94 -3.56 12.07
N PHE A 197 17.97 -2.63 12.19
CA PHE A 197 17.33 -1.98 11.05
C PHE A 197 17.45 -0.46 11.13
N ASP A 198 17.73 0.16 10.00
CA ASP A 198 17.80 1.61 9.90
C ASP A 198 16.43 2.21 9.55
N ILE A 199 15.58 1.42 8.88
CA ILE A 199 14.21 1.80 8.54
C ILE A 199 13.30 0.59 8.73
N ILE A 200 12.13 0.82 9.31
CA ILE A 200 11.06 -0.17 9.41
C ILE A 200 9.79 0.41 8.78
N TRP A 201 9.23 -0.30 7.81
CA TRP A 201 7.90 -0.05 7.26
C TRP A 201 6.87 -0.92 7.99
N MET A 202 5.82 -0.30 8.54
CA MET A 202 4.72 -0.97 9.23
C MET A 202 3.37 -0.56 8.65
N PRO A 203 2.70 -1.42 7.87
CA PRO A 203 1.38 -1.14 7.27
C PRO A 203 0.25 -1.38 8.29
N SER A 204 -0.06 -0.39 9.12
CA SER A 204 -1.06 -0.52 10.20
C SER A 204 -2.48 -0.92 9.76
N PRO A 205 -2.94 -0.65 8.50
CA PRO A 205 -4.27 -1.07 8.08
C PRO A 205 -4.50 -2.58 8.06
N PHE A 206 -3.44 -3.39 8.17
CA PHE A 206 -3.50 -4.85 8.17
C PHE A 206 -3.16 -5.47 9.53
N LEU A 207 -2.97 -4.64 10.55
CA LEU A 207 -2.53 -5.06 11.88
C LEU A 207 -3.58 -4.71 12.94
N PRO A 208 -4.08 -5.70 13.70
CA PRO A 208 -4.96 -5.45 14.84
C PRO A 208 -4.32 -4.51 15.85
N ARG A 209 -5.13 -3.75 16.58
CA ARG A 209 -4.66 -2.74 17.53
C ARG A 209 -3.74 -3.34 18.60
N GLU A 210 -4.13 -4.47 19.17
CA GLU A 210 -3.38 -5.20 20.19
C GLU A 210 -2.04 -5.74 19.67
N VAL A 211 -1.98 -6.13 18.39
CA VAL A 211 -0.74 -6.56 17.73
C VAL A 211 0.22 -5.38 17.59
N VAL A 212 -0.28 -4.23 17.17
CA VAL A 212 0.53 -2.99 17.07
C VAL A 212 1.08 -2.61 18.44
N HIS A 213 0.23 -2.56 19.48
CA HIS A 213 0.65 -2.21 20.85
C HIS A 213 1.75 -3.15 21.37
N SER A 214 1.61 -4.45 21.19
CA SER A 214 2.60 -5.43 21.66
C SER A 214 3.90 -5.41 20.86
N ALA A 215 3.84 -4.99 19.59
CA ALA A 215 5.00 -4.96 18.70
C ALA A 215 5.84 -3.68 18.83
N LEU A 216 5.24 -2.52 19.16
CA LEU A 216 5.94 -1.23 19.18
C LEU A 216 7.24 -1.21 20.03
N PRO A 217 7.30 -1.77 21.27
CA PRO A 217 8.54 -1.83 22.03
C PRO A 217 9.63 -2.67 21.35
N ARG A 218 9.24 -3.74 20.65
CA ARG A 218 10.15 -4.61 19.89
C ARG A 218 10.68 -3.91 18.64
N ILE A 219 9.82 -3.17 17.95
CA ILE A 219 10.18 -2.35 16.78
C ILE A 219 11.16 -1.25 17.19
N ALA A 220 10.89 -0.57 18.32
CA ALA A 220 11.81 0.43 18.84
C ALA A 220 13.19 -0.17 19.14
N ARG A 221 13.25 -1.35 19.76
CA ARG A 221 14.51 -2.07 20.01
C ARG A 221 15.19 -2.50 18.71
N ALA A 222 14.44 -2.98 17.72
CA ALA A 222 14.97 -3.49 16.46
C ALA A 222 15.57 -2.39 15.56
N LEU A 223 15.14 -1.13 15.72
CA LEU A 223 15.74 0.00 15.02
C LEU A 223 17.11 0.34 15.56
N THR A 224 18.01 0.76 14.69
CA THR A 224 19.28 1.41 15.08
C THR A 224 19.01 2.75 15.79
N PRO A 225 19.94 3.26 16.64
CA PRO A 225 19.83 4.63 17.15
C PRO A 225 19.65 5.62 16.00
N ALA A 226 18.68 6.53 16.13
CA ALA A 226 18.26 7.45 15.08
C ALA A 226 17.63 6.81 13.82
N GLY A 227 17.33 5.51 13.82
CA GLY A 227 16.56 4.82 12.78
C GLY A 227 15.11 5.30 12.71
N PHE A 228 14.44 5.03 11.60
CA PHE A 228 13.10 5.53 11.30
C PHE A 228 12.06 4.43 11.26
N LEU A 229 10.92 4.66 11.92
CA LEU A 229 9.69 3.94 11.70
C LEU A 229 8.82 4.72 10.71
N LEU A 230 8.40 4.05 9.66
CA LEU A 230 7.41 4.53 8.69
C LEU A 230 6.08 3.79 8.96
N PHE A 231 5.21 4.41 9.75
CA PHE A 231 3.90 3.86 10.11
C PHE A 231 2.88 4.23 9.04
N GLY A 232 2.55 3.27 8.18
CA GLY A 232 1.60 3.48 7.08
C GLY A 232 0.16 3.42 7.55
N MET A 233 -0.67 4.34 7.07
CA MET A 233 -2.12 4.38 7.25
C MET A 233 -2.81 4.47 5.89
N PHE A 234 -4.08 4.07 5.80
CA PHE A 234 -4.85 4.43 4.61
C PHE A 234 -5.08 5.94 4.57
N SER A 235 -5.00 6.51 3.37
CA SER A 235 -5.38 7.89 3.15
C SER A 235 -6.89 8.04 3.29
N SER A 236 -7.33 9.00 4.07
CA SER A 236 -8.73 9.42 4.04
C SER A 236 -8.84 10.71 3.24
N ARG A 237 -9.76 10.75 2.28
CA ARG A 237 -10.12 12.03 1.67
C ARG A 237 -10.68 12.96 2.75
N PRO A 238 -10.45 14.27 2.68
CA PRO A 238 -10.90 15.24 3.70
C PRO A 238 -12.41 15.51 3.59
N ASN A 239 -13.22 14.44 3.46
CA ASN A 239 -14.67 14.49 3.43
C ASN A 239 -15.24 13.28 4.18
N PRO A 240 -16.48 13.38 4.72
CA PRO A 240 -17.07 12.33 5.56
C PRO A 240 -17.16 10.96 4.89
N LEU A 241 -17.46 10.92 3.59
CA LEU A 241 -17.53 9.66 2.82
C LEU A 241 -16.15 9.00 2.71
N GLY A 242 -15.12 9.78 2.38
CA GLY A 242 -13.75 9.26 2.26
C GLY A 242 -13.21 8.73 3.58
N GLN A 243 -13.54 9.39 4.70
CA GLN A 243 -13.20 8.92 6.04
C GLN A 243 -13.89 7.59 6.35
N ALA A 244 -15.20 7.50 6.16
CA ALA A 244 -15.98 6.28 6.41
C ALA A 244 -15.49 5.10 5.54
N LEU A 245 -15.16 5.33 4.26
CA LEU A 245 -14.59 4.30 3.39
C LEU A 245 -13.21 3.84 3.86
N SER A 246 -12.34 4.77 4.27
CA SER A 246 -11.02 4.43 4.81
C SER A 246 -11.12 3.58 6.09
N GLU A 247 -12.02 3.94 7.00
CA GLU A 247 -12.29 3.16 8.22
C GLU A 247 -12.83 1.77 7.90
N LEU A 248 -13.81 1.66 6.99
CA LEU A 248 -14.36 0.38 6.55
C LEU A 248 -13.28 -0.54 5.95
N LEU A 249 -12.46 -0.01 5.04
CA LEU A 249 -11.39 -0.76 4.40
C LEU A 249 -10.34 -1.22 5.42
N THR A 250 -9.99 -0.36 6.38
CA THR A 250 -9.07 -0.71 7.46
C THR A 250 -9.62 -1.87 8.29
N ILE A 251 -10.87 -1.77 8.75
CA ILE A 251 -11.52 -2.84 9.54
C ILE A 251 -11.60 -4.14 8.72
N ARG A 252 -12.03 -4.08 7.47
CA ARG A 252 -12.09 -5.26 6.58
C ARG A 252 -10.73 -5.93 6.38
N SER A 253 -9.66 -5.15 6.38
CA SER A 253 -8.29 -5.65 6.26
C SER A 253 -7.73 -6.24 7.56
N GLY A 254 -8.47 -6.16 8.67
CA GLY A 254 -8.08 -6.66 10.00
C GLY A 254 -7.31 -5.66 10.85
N GLY A 255 -7.14 -4.43 10.36
CA GLY A 255 -6.46 -3.37 11.09
C GLY A 255 -7.40 -2.55 11.98
N TYR A 256 -6.80 -1.57 12.63
CA TYR A 256 -7.48 -0.57 13.44
C TYR A 256 -7.40 0.80 12.74
N PRO A 257 -8.51 1.58 12.65
CA PRO A 257 -8.53 2.87 11.97
C PRO A 257 -7.92 3.97 12.86
N TRP A 258 -6.60 3.96 12.95
CA TRP A 258 -5.81 4.89 13.76
C TRP A 258 -6.06 6.35 13.39
N LYS A 259 -6.18 7.20 14.41
CA LYS A 259 -6.08 8.65 14.28
C LYS A 259 -4.66 9.09 14.59
N PHE A 260 -4.20 10.18 13.97
CA PHE A 260 -2.82 10.65 14.15
C PHE A 260 -2.46 10.89 15.63
N ASP A 261 -3.35 11.50 16.39
CA ASP A 261 -3.08 11.78 17.83
C ASP A 261 -2.90 10.49 18.63
N GLU A 262 -3.69 9.45 18.36
CA GLU A 262 -3.53 8.12 18.98
C GLU A 262 -2.18 7.50 18.59
N VAL A 263 -1.81 7.55 17.30
CA VAL A 263 -0.52 7.03 16.80
C VAL A 263 0.62 7.77 17.49
N LYS A 264 0.55 9.09 17.58
CA LYS A 264 1.56 9.94 18.24
C LYS A 264 1.74 9.56 19.70
N GLU A 265 0.65 9.36 20.43
CA GLU A 265 0.68 8.92 21.83
C GLU A 265 1.35 7.55 21.98
N GLN A 266 0.94 6.57 21.18
CA GLN A 266 1.47 5.19 21.23
C GLN A 266 2.95 5.14 20.86
N LEU A 267 3.36 5.86 19.83
CA LEU A 267 4.75 5.94 19.42
C LEU A 267 5.61 6.65 20.49
N GLY A 268 5.12 7.76 21.06
CA GLY A 268 5.81 8.45 22.15
C GLY A 268 5.99 7.56 23.38
N ALA A 269 4.96 6.80 23.77
CA ALA A 269 5.03 5.84 24.88
C ALA A 269 6.03 4.68 24.59
N ALA A 270 6.26 4.34 23.33
CA ALA A 270 7.23 3.32 22.92
C ALA A 270 8.67 3.85 22.74
N GLY A 271 8.95 5.13 23.06
CA GLY A 271 10.30 5.72 23.00
C GLY A 271 10.65 6.32 21.62
N PHE A 272 9.67 6.62 20.79
CA PHE A 272 9.91 7.36 19.55
C PHE A 272 9.79 8.87 19.77
N ARG A 273 10.56 9.63 18.99
CA ARG A 273 10.55 11.10 18.93
C ARG A 273 10.41 11.60 17.51
N ASP A 274 10.38 12.91 17.33
CA ASP A 274 10.25 13.56 16.02
C ASP A 274 9.07 12.98 15.20
N ILE A 275 7.92 12.73 15.89
CA ILE A 275 6.75 12.07 15.32
C ILE A 275 6.01 13.07 14.44
N GLU A 276 6.03 12.83 13.14
CA GLU A 276 5.48 13.70 12.12
C GLU A 276 4.42 12.96 11.28
N HIS A 277 3.28 13.60 11.07
CA HIS A 277 2.32 13.15 10.07
C HIS A 277 2.71 13.73 8.71
N ALA A 278 3.38 12.94 7.90
CA ALA A 278 3.56 13.28 6.51
C ALA A 278 2.21 13.05 5.81
N ALA A 279 1.46 14.15 5.65
CA ALA A 279 0.18 14.11 4.96
C ALA A 279 0.39 13.49 3.58
N GLY A 280 -0.35 12.40 3.32
CA GLY A 280 -0.25 11.68 2.07
C GLY A 280 -0.85 12.47 0.93
N ASP A 281 -0.36 12.15 -0.25
CA ASP A 281 -1.15 12.25 -1.45
C ASP A 281 -2.30 11.21 -1.40
N GLU A 282 -3.04 11.07 -2.47
CA GLU A 282 -4.18 10.13 -2.55
C GLU A 282 -3.79 8.64 -2.34
N SER A 283 -2.49 8.31 -2.23
CA SER A 283 -2.00 6.94 -2.14
C SER A 283 -1.88 6.40 -0.71
N GLY A 284 -2.00 7.23 0.31
CA GLY A 284 -1.92 6.86 1.73
C GLY A 284 -1.27 7.94 2.57
N SER A 285 -1.30 7.79 3.88
CA SER A 285 -0.58 8.66 4.79
C SER A 285 0.47 7.88 5.58
N ILE A 286 1.56 8.53 5.94
CA ILE A 286 2.66 7.94 6.69
C ILE A 286 2.92 8.81 7.92
N VAL A 287 2.96 8.18 9.09
CA VAL A 287 3.56 8.80 10.28
C VAL A 287 5.02 8.38 10.31
N ILE A 288 5.91 9.36 10.28
CA ILE A 288 7.35 9.17 10.39
C ILE A 288 7.72 9.39 11.85
N ALA A 289 8.43 8.46 12.44
CA ALA A 289 8.94 8.59 13.81
C ALA A 289 10.39 8.12 13.86
N LYS A 290 11.17 8.72 14.73
CA LYS A 290 12.59 8.42 14.90
C LYS A 290 12.81 7.71 16.22
N ARG A 291 13.66 6.69 16.24
CA ARG A 291 14.13 6.09 17.51
C ARG A 291 15.03 7.07 18.23
N ASP A 292 14.89 7.17 19.56
CA ASP A 292 15.84 7.86 20.44
C ASP A 292 17.23 7.26 20.38
#